data_2e31740034be2456f73c3055ba63341a
#
_entry.id   2e31740034be2456f73c3055ba63341a
#
_cell.length_a   1.000
_cell.length_b   1.000
_cell.length_c   1.000
_cell.angle_alpha   90.00
_cell.angle_beta   90.00
_cell.angle_gamma   90.00
#
_symmetry.space_group_name_H-M   'P 1'
#
loop_
_entity.id
_entity.type
_entity.pdbx_description
1 polymer ?
#
loop_
_entity_poly.entity_id
_entity_poly.type
_entity_poly.pdbx_seq_one_letter_code
_entity_poly.pdbx_strand_id
1 'polypeptide(L)'
;MLNDVVTYLADPLTGEPLSWRSDAQRTLITPSGRCYDVAKQGFVTLFGSGRSFPGDTAHMVMNRAAFLASGLYEPLANRIATVAAAQLIDITGQPVLVDMGAGTGYYTQALQNALPEGTVTIAADISAPAAKRLAKLPGTTGALVADVWQRWPLQDACADLVTHIFAPRNSAEAARVLRPGGILLIATPTQAHLRELVACLLYTSDA
;
A
#
# COMPACT_ATOMS: atom_id res chain seq x y z
N MET A 1 -1.83 12.23 7.57
CA MET A 1 -2.26 12.45 6.15
C MET A 1 -1.04 12.64 5.27
N LEU A 2 -1.17 13.05 3.99
CA LEU A 2 -0.03 13.12 3.07
C LEU A 2 1.14 14.01 3.60
N ASN A 3 0.84 15.02 4.40
CA ASN A 3 1.87 15.85 5.06
C ASN A 3 2.84 15.03 5.92
N ASP A 4 2.34 14.01 6.58
CA ASP A 4 3.11 13.23 7.54
C ASP A 4 4.01 12.19 6.83
N VAL A 5 3.76 11.94 5.55
CA VAL A 5 4.49 10.93 4.76
C VAL A 5 5.38 11.53 3.66
N VAL A 6 5.24 12.83 3.36
CA VAL A 6 5.98 13.44 2.23
C VAL A 6 7.49 13.28 2.34
N THR A 7 8.03 13.28 3.55
CA THR A 7 9.46 13.11 3.82
C THR A 7 9.99 11.72 3.46
N TYR A 8 9.10 10.75 3.28
CA TYR A 8 9.44 9.38 2.86
C TYR A 8 9.27 9.17 1.35
N LEU A 9 8.66 10.16 0.65
CA LEU A 9 8.36 10.03 -0.77
C LEU A 9 9.56 10.41 -1.64
N ALA A 10 9.65 9.74 -2.79
CA ALA A 10 10.61 10.04 -3.83
C ALA A 10 9.96 9.96 -5.22
N ASP A 11 10.53 10.68 -6.17
CA ASP A 11 10.15 10.59 -7.59
C ASP A 11 10.47 9.18 -8.12
N PRO A 12 9.49 8.43 -8.62
CA PRO A 12 9.74 7.08 -9.13
C PRO A 12 10.64 7.03 -10.38
N LEU A 13 10.87 8.17 -11.06
CA LEU A 13 11.71 8.24 -12.25
C LEU A 13 13.16 8.56 -11.92
N THR A 14 13.40 9.49 -10.99
CA THR A 14 14.75 10.00 -10.69
C THR A 14 15.26 9.54 -9.33
N GLY A 15 14.37 9.16 -8.41
CA GLY A 15 14.70 8.87 -7.01
C GLY A 15 14.88 10.12 -6.15
N GLU A 16 14.69 11.31 -6.71
CA GLU A 16 14.79 12.57 -5.96
C GLU A 16 13.72 12.67 -4.88
N PRO A 17 14.04 13.25 -3.71
CA PRO A 17 13.04 13.43 -2.66
C PRO A 17 11.92 14.36 -3.11
N LEU A 18 10.71 14.10 -2.64
CA LEU A 18 9.56 14.97 -2.87
C LEU A 18 9.35 15.91 -1.68
N SER A 19 8.95 17.13 -1.95
CA SER A 19 8.56 18.12 -0.96
C SER A 19 7.31 18.87 -1.41
N TRP A 20 6.65 19.54 -0.47
CA TRP A 20 5.56 20.44 -0.83
C TRP A 20 6.09 21.65 -1.60
N ARG A 21 5.41 21.99 -2.68
CA ARG A 21 5.68 23.22 -3.41
C ARG A 21 5.13 24.42 -2.62
N SER A 22 5.99 25.40 -2.35
CA SER A 22 5.68 26.53 -1.45
C SER A 22 4.59 27.47 -1.97
N ASP A 23 4.45 27.58 -3.29
CA ASP A 23 3.51 28.45 -3.99
C ASP A 23 2.23 27.75 -4.46
N ALA A 24 2.09 26.43 -4.19
CA ALA A 24 0.94 25.65 -4.60
C ALA A 24 0.52 24.65 -3.50
N GLN A 25 -0.68 24.84 -2.98
CA GLN A 25 -1.18 24.11 -1.79
C GLN A 25 -1.37 22.59 -1.98
N ARG A 26 -1.30 22.06 -3.19
CA ARG A 26 -1.59 20.67 -3.50
C ARG A 26 -0.65 20.09 -4.55
N THR A 27 0.59 20.52 -4.55
CA THR A 27 1.57 20.04 -5.52
C THR A 27 2.83 19.63 -4.78
N LEU A 28 3.29 18.41 -5.04
CA LEU A 28 4.61 17.94 -4.64
C LEU A 28 5.61 18.27 -5.75
N ILE A 29 6.85 18.58 -5.38
CA ILE A 29 7.91 18.96 -6.31
C ILE A 29 9.21 18.27 -5.95
N THR A 30 9.99 17.91 -6.98
CA THR A 30 11.39 17.48 -6.85
C THR A 30 12.34 18.68 -6.90
N PRO A 31 13.59 18.53 -6.43
CA PRO A 31 14.63 19.55 -6.61
C PRO A 31 14.86 19.93 -8.08
N SER A 32 14.71 18.99 -9.02
CA SER A 32 14.81 19.23 -10.47
C SER A 32 13.57 19.91 -11.09
N GLY A 33 12.51 20.18 -10.29
CA GLY A 33 11.33 20.92 -10.72
C GLY A 33 10.20 20.06 -11.28
N ARG A 34 10.26 18.73 -11.19
CA ARG A 34 9.13 17.86 -11.57
C ARG A 34 8.02 17.96 -10.54
N CYS A 35 6.80 18.14 -11.01
CA CYS A 35 5.62 18.37 -10.16
C CYS A 35 4.63 17.20 -10.22
N TYR A 36 3.97 16.95 -9.10
CA TYR A 36 2.91 15.95 -8.94
C TYR A 36 1.73 16.55 -8.17
N ASP A 37 0.58 16.61 -8.81
CA ASP A 37 -0.61 17.16 -8.18
C ASP A 37 -1.28 16.16 -7.25
N VAL A 38 -1.62 16.64 -6.06
CA VAL A 38 -2.38 15.89 -5.08
C VAL A 38 -3.87 16.05 -5.34
N ALA A 39 -4.55 14.95 -5.55
CA ALA A 39 -5.98 14.93 -5.78
C ALA A 39 -6.75 15.57 -4.61
N LYS A 40 -7.94 16.13 -4.91
CA LYS A 40 -8.83 16.71 -3.87
C LYS A 40 -9.18 15.71 -2.76
N GLN A 41 -9.13 14.42 -3.08
CA GLN A 41 -9.40 13.32 -2.15
C GLN A 41 -8.25 12.99 -1.21
N GLY A 42 -7.05 13.58 -1.41
CA GLY A 42 -5.90 13.43 -0.52
C GLY A 42 -4.91 12.33 -0.94
N PHE A 43 -5.02 11.75 -2.13
CA PHE A 43 -4.02 10.84 -2.68
C PHE A 43 -3.18 11.53 -3.78
N VAL A 44 -2.01 10.98 -4.06
CA VAL A 44 -1.15 11.42 -5.18
C VAL A 44 -0.85 10.25 -6.11
N THR A 45 -0.78 10.55 -7.41
CA THR A 45 -0.38 9.57 -8.43
C THR A 45 1.11 9.73 -8.73
N LEU A 46 1.87 8.67 -8.48
CA LEU A 46 3.32 8.63 -8.61
C LEU A 46 3.71 7.41 -9.45
N PHE A 47 3.64 7.56 -10.78
CA PHE A 47 4.05 6.51 -11.70
C PHE A 47 5.46 6.78 -12.26
N GLY A 48 6.23 5.71 -12.41
CA GLY A 48 7.45 5.69 -13.20
C GLY A 48 7.18 5.79 -14.71
N SER A 49 8.20 5.57 -15.51
CA SER A 49 8.08 5.45 -16.96
C SER A 49 7.64 4.04 -17.32
N GLY A 50 6.67 3.91 -18.22
CA GLY A 50 6.28 2.63 -18.77
C GLY A 50 4.77 2.39 -18.82
N ARG A 51 4.38 1.20 -19.27
CA ARG A 51 2.97 0.77 -19.27
C ARG A 51 2.55 0.41 -17.85
N SER A 52 1.51 1.06 -17.37
CA SER A 52 0.81 0.68 -16.16
C SER A 52 -0.29 -0.33 -16.51
N PHE A 53 -0.44 -1.36 -15.67
CA PHE A 53 -1.60 -2.25 -15.78
C PHE A 53 -2.86 -1.53 -15.29
N PRO A 54 -4.04 -1.84 -15.87
CA PRO A 54 -5.29 -1.30 -15.35
C PRO A 54 -5.53 -1.86 -13.94
N GLY A 55 -5.78 -0.95 -12.99
CA GLY A 55 -6.18 -1.35 -11.65
C GLY A 55 -7.67 -1.68 -11.56
N ASP A 56 -8.11 -2.09 -10.38
CA ASP A 56 -9.52 -2.33 -10.08
C ASP A 56 -10.37 -1.10 -10.38
N THR A 57 -11.53 -1.32 -11.00
CA THR A 57 -12.55 -0.28 -11.19
C THR A 57 -13.21 0.12 -9.87
N ALA A 58 -13.90 1.26 -9.84
CA ALA A 58 -14.64 1.70 -8.66
C ALA A 58 -15.66 0.65 -8.19
N HIS A 59 -16.32 -0.04 -9.12
CA HIS A 59 -17.29 -1.10 -8.82
C HIS A 59 -16.61 -2.33 -8.20
N MET A 60 -15.46 -2.75 -8.73
CA MET A 60 -14.67 -3.85 -8.16
C MET A 60 -14.19 -3.53 -6.73
N VAL A 61 -13.67 -2.33 -6.52
CA VAL A 61 -13.24 -1.86 -5.19
C VAL A 61 -14.41 -1.84 -4.21
N MET A 62 -15.58 -1.37 -4.65
CA MET A 62 -16.79 -1.32 -3.83
C MET A 62 -17.26 -2.72 -3.43
N ASN A 63 -17.34 -3.65 -4.39
CA ASN A 63 -17.79 -5.02 -4.14
C ASN A 63 -16.82 -5.77 -3.23
N ARG A 64 -15.50 -5.61 -3.45
CA ARG A 64 -14.48 -6.18 -2.57
C ARG A 64 -14.58 -5.63 -1.15
N ALA A 65 -14.81 -4.32 -1.01
CA ALA A 65 -15.00 -3.71 0.30
C ALA A 65 -16.24 -4.24 1.02
N ALA A 66 -17.36 -4.39 0.32
CA ALA A 66 -18.59 -4.95 0.88
C ALA A 66 -18.39 -6.41 1.33
N PHE A 67 -17.72 -7.21 0.51
CA PHE A 67 -17.39 -8.60 0.85
C PHE A 67 -16.47 -8.68 2.10
N LEU A 68 -15.41 -7.92 2.16
CA LEU A 68 -14.51 -7.92 3.31
C LEU A 68 -15.19 -7.41 4.59
N ALA A 69 -16.13 -6.49 4.46
CA ALA A 69 -16.94 -5.98 5.58
C ALA A 69 -17.90 -7.02 6.17
N SER A 70 -18.10 -8.18 5.50
CA SER A 70 -18.89 -9.30 6.06
C SER A 70 -18.27 -9.97 7.29
N GLY A 71 -16.99 -9.65 7.60
CA GLY A 71 -16.28 -10.22 8.75
C GLY A 71 -15.63 -11.59 8.50
N LEU A 72 -15.87 -12.23 7.35
CA LEU A 72 -15.31 -13.56 7.04
C LEU A 72 -13.76 -13.59 7.07
N TYR A 73 -13.13 -12.48 6.77
CA TYR A 73 -11.67 -12.32 6.76
C TYR A 73 -11.10 -11.67 8.03
N GLU A 74 -11.96 -11.32 8.98
CA GLU A 74 -11.53 -10.66 10.23
C GLU A 74 -10.53 -11.49 11.06
N PRO A 75 -10.72 -12.82 11.26
CA PRO A 75 -9.74 -13.63 11.97
C PRO A 75 -8.36 -13.60 11.31
N LEU A 76 -8.32 -13.63 9.98
CA LEU A 76 -7.07 -13.54 9.22
C LEU A 76 -6.43 -12.16 9.34
N ALA A 77 -7.22 -11.09 9.19
CA ALA A 77 -6.73 -9.71 9.32
C ALA A 77 -6.14 -9.47 10.72
N ASN A 78 -6.83 -9.92 11.77
CA ASN A 78 -6.36 -9.83 13.15
C ASN A 78 -5.07 -10.63 13.37
N ARG A 79 -4.95 -11.82 12.78
CA ARG A 79 -3.72 -12.62 12.88
C ARG A 79 -2.55 -11.94 12.20
N ILE A 80 -2.74 -11.41 11.00
CA ILE A 80 -1.71 -10.64 10.27
C ILE A 80 -1.27 -9.43 11.09
N ALA A 81 -2.22 -8.67 11.62
CA ALA A 81 -1.96 -7.49 12.42
C ALA A 81 -1.20 -7.82 13.72
N THR A 82 -1.56 -8.92 14.40
CA THR A 82 -0.83 -9.40 15.61
C THR A 82 0.61 -9.77 15.28
N VAL A 83 0.84 -10.48 14.17
CA VAL A 83 2.19 -10.85 13.74
C VAL A 83 3.01 -9.60 13.40
N ALA A 84 2.42 -8.65 12.70
CA ALA A 84 3.07 -7.37 12.36
C ALA A 84 3.43 -6.55 13.60
N ALA A 85 2.50 -6.42 14.56
CA ALA A 85 2.71 -5.66 15.78
C ALA A 85 3.88 -6.21 16.62
N ALA A 86 3.98 -7.54 16.71
CA ALA A 86 5.07 -8.19 17.43
C ALA A 86 6.46 -7.88 16.87
N GLN A 87 6.56 -7.49 15.58
CA GLN A 87 7.82 -7.15 14.95
C GLN A 87 8.24 -5.68 15.17
N LEU A 88 7.32 -4.82 15.58
CA LEU A 88 7.59 -3.38 15.76
C LEU A 88 7.70 -2.96 17.24
N ILE A 89 7.62 -3.92 18.17
CA ILE A 89 7.60 -3.62 19.62
C ILE A 89 8.86 -2.91 20.10
N ASP A 90 10.03 -3.27 19.54
CA ASP A 90 11.33 -2.75 19.96
C ASP A 90 11.83 -1.60 19.08
N ILE A 91 11.00 -1.10 18.16
CA ILE A 91 11.40 0.01 17.29
C ILE A 91 11.45 1.30 18.09
N THR A 92 12.61 1.92 18.13
CA THR A 92 12.78 3.24 18.73
C THR A 92 12.40 4.33 17.73
N GLY A 93 11.53 5.26 18.15
CA GLY A 93 11.07 6.33 17.30
C GLY A 93 9.68 6.07 16.69
N GLN A 94 9.39 6.70 15.56
CA GLN A 94 8.12 6.58 14.86
C GLN A 94 8.21 5.48 13.80
N PRO A 95 7.50 4.35 13.98
CA PRO A 95 7.53 3.27 12.98
C PRO A 95 6.90 3.69 11.66
N VAL A 96 7.40 3.13 10.56
CA VAL A 96 6.88 3.36 9.21
C VAL A 96 6.43 2.04 8.59
N LEU A 97 5.13 1.96 8.32
CA LEU A 97 4.50 0.86 7.57
C LEU A 97 4.31 1.28 6.12
N VAL A 98 4.72 0.41 5.20
CA VAL A 98 4.41 0.51 3.77
C VAL A 98 3.56 -0.68 3.36
N ASP A 99 2.32 -0.42 2.91
CA ASP A 99 1.39 -1.44 2.43
C ASP A 99 1.22 -1.32 0.91
N MET A 100 1.88 -2.20 0.15
CA MET A 100 1.90 -2.18 -1.31
C MET A 100 0.88 -3.17 -1.89
N GLY A 101 -0.06 -2.64 -2.68
CA GLY A 101 -1.24 -3.36 -3.15
C GLY A 101 -2.33 -3.38 -2.08
N ALA A 102 -2.50 -2.28 -1.36
CA ALA A 102 -3.40 -2.15 -0.21
C ALA A 102 -4.89 -2.30 -0.55
N GLY A 103 -5.26 -2.20 -1.82
CA GLY A 103 -6.61 -2.41 -2.31
C GLY A 103 -7.64 -1.52 -1.62
N THR A 104 -8.59 -2.15 -0.92
CA THR A 104 -9.66 -1.44 -0.20
C THR A 104 -9.19 -0.79 1.11
N GLY A 105 -7.98 -1.07 1.57
CA GLY A 105 -7.47 -0.65 2.87
C GLY A 105 -7.94 -1.50 4.06
N TYR A 106 -8.57 -2.63 3.80
CA TYR A 106 -9.11 -3.50 4.86
C TYR A 106 -8.00 -4.02 5.79
N TYR A 107 -6.93 -4.57 5.22
CA TYR A 107 -5.79 -5.04 5.99
C TYR A 107 -4.95 -3.88 6.53
N THR A 108 -4.79 -2.81 5.75
CA THR A 108 -4.11 -1.58 6.22
C THR A 108 -4.73 -1.06 7.51
N GLN A 109 -6.07 -1.01 7.59
CA GLN A 109 -6.78 -0.57 8.79
C GLN A 109 -6.59 -1.52 9.96
N ALA A 110 -6.63 -2.84 9.73
CA ALA A 110 -6.37 -3.83 10.77
C ALA A 110 -4.95 -3.71 11.33
N LEU A 111 -3.96 -3.48 10.45
CA LEU A 111 -2.59 -3.20 10.84
C LEU A 111 -2.50 -1.93 11.70
N GLN A 112 -3.06 -0.81 11.24
CA GLN A 112 -3.05 0.46 11.98
C GLN A 112 -3.63 0.34 13.38
N ASN A 113 -4.69 -0.45 13.55
CA ASN A 113 -5.33 -0.66 14.85
C ASN A 113 -4.46 -1.45 15.83
N ALA A 114 -3.50 -2.24 15.36
CA ALA A 114 -2.65 -3.12 16.16
C ALA A 114 -1.23 -2.59 16.35
N LEU A 115 -0.76 -1.73 15.45
CA LEU A 115 0.60 -1.19 15.49
C LEU A 115 0.72 -0.08 16.56
N PRO A 116 1.95 0.25 17.01
CA PRO A 116 2.17 1.32 17.97
C PRO A 116 1.53 2.63 17.54
N GLU A 117 1.01 3.38 18.50
CA GLU A 117 0.43 4.70 18.25
C GLU A 117 1.46 5.62 17.58
N GLY A 118 1.02 6.42 16.62
CA GLY A 118 1.90 7.30 15.86
C GLY A 118 2.60 6.61 14.68
N THR A 119 2.38 5.32 14.42
CA THR A 119 2.92 4.65 13.22
C THR A 119 2.49 5.40 11.96
N VAL A 120 3.47 5.80 11.16
CA VAL A 120 3.24 6.36 9.82
C VAL A 120 2.88 5.22 8.87
N THR A 121 1.79 5.38 8.15
CA THR A 121 1.34 4.39 7.15
C THR A 121 1.40 4.99 5.75
N ILE A 122 2.05 4.32 4.84
CA ILE A 122 2.04 4.62 3.41
C ILE A 122 1.34 3.46 2.71
N ALA A 123 0.15 3.72 2.18
CA ALA A 123 -0.66 2.71 1.50
C ALA A 123 -0.76 3.03 0.00
N ALA A 124 -0.35 2.09 -0.82
CA ALA A 124 -0.30 2.27 -2.27
C ALA A 124 -1.09 1.18 -3.00
N ASP A 125 -1.75 1.59 -4.07
CA ASP A 125 -2.41 0.67 -5.01
C ASP A 125 -2.34 1.26 -6.42
N ILE A 126 -2.39 0.40 -7.43
CA ILE A 126 -2.41 0.84 -8.84
C ILE A 126 -3.75 1.47 -9.22
N SER A 127 -4.82 1.15 -8.50
CA SER A 127 -6.16 1.64 -8.70
C SER A 127 -6.39 3.01 -8.04
N ALA A 128 -6.67 4.03 -8.82
CA ALA A 128 -7.06 5.35 -8.29
C ALA A 128 -8.36 5.30 -7.45
N PRO A 129 -9.39 4.50 -7.77
CA PRO A 129 -10.51 4.24 -6.87
C PRO A 129 -10.11 3.65 -5.51
N ALA A 130 -9.14 2.73 -5.49
CA ALA A 130 -8.58 2.19 -4.25
C ALA A 130 -7.85 3.28 -3.45
N ALA A 131 -6.95 4.02 -4.09
CA ALA A 131 -6.21 5.12 -3.44
C ALA A 131 -7.14 6.20 -2.87
N LYS A 132 -8.24 6.52 -3.55
CA LYS A 132 -9.29 7.41 -3.04
C LYS A 132 -9.93 6.90 -1.75
N ARG A 133 -10.03 5.57 -1.59
CA ARG A 133 -10.54 4.95 -0.37
C ARG A 133 -9.48 4.96 0.73
N LEU A 134 -8.24 4.61 0.38
CA LEU A 134 -7.09 4.64 1.30
C LEU A 134 -6.90 6.03 1.92
N ALA A 135 -7.07 7.09 1.14
CA ALA A 135 -6.97 8.48 1.62
C ALA A 135 -8.04 8.88 2.66
N LYS A 136 -9.05 8.01 2.90
CA LYS A 136 -10.09 8.22 3.92
C LYS A 136 -9.86 7.39 5.18
N LEU A 137 -8.84 6.53 5.20
CA LEU A 137 -8.51 5.76 6.38
C LEU A 137 -8.12 6.70 7.54
N PRO A 138 -8.50 6.34 8.77
CA PRO A 138 -8.09 7.11 9.94
C PRO A 138 -6.58 7.06 10.16
N GLY A 139 -6.08 7.97 11.00
CA GLY A 139 -4.67 8.00 11.39
C GLY A 139 -3.75 8.68 10.35
N THR A 140 -2.46 8.41 10.49
CA THR A 140 -1.40 9.00 9.67
C THR A 140 -1.20 8.17 8.40
N THR A 141 -2.13 8.28 7.45
CA THR A 141 -2.07 7.50 6.20
C THR A 141 -1.79 8.39 5.01
N GLY A 142 -0.70 8.11 4.30
CA GLY A 142 -0.43 8.62 2.96
C GLY A 142 -0.93 7.63 1.90
N ALA A 143 -1.87 8.07 1.06
CA ALA A 143 -2.42 7.25 -0.01
C ALA A 143 -1.76 7.57 -1.35
N LEU A 144 -1.25 6.55 -2.03
CA LEU A 144 -0.55 6.68 -3.30
C LEU A 144 -1.22 5.85 -4.40
N VAL A 145 -1.20 6.35 -5.62
CA VAL A 145 -1.38 5.51 -6.81
C VAL A 145 0.01 5.18 -7.33
N ALA A 146 0.40 3.91 -7.25
CA ALA A 146 1.72 3.44 -7.68
C ALA A 146 1.65 2.01 -8.22
N ASP A 147 2.57 1.67 -9.12
CA ASP A 147 2.70 0.33 -9.67
C ASP A 147 3.75 -0.46 -8.89
N VAL A 148 3.34 -1.59 -8.32
CA VAL A 148 4.22 -2.48 -7.55
C VAL A 148 5.39 -3.01 -8.38
N TRP A 149 5.24 -3.13 -9.69
CA TRP A 149 6.26 -3.67 -10.59
C TRP A 149 7.31 -2.64 -11.02
N GLN A 150 7.07 -1.34 -10.77
CA GLN A 150 7.99 -0.27 -11.08
C GLN A 150 8.79 0.12 -9.83
N ARG A 151 9.69 1.11 -9.97
CA ARG A 151 10.32 1.74 -8.80
C ARG A 151 9.24 2.36 -7.92
N TRP A 152 9.23 1.99 -6.65
CA TRP A 152 8.27 2.57 -5.71
C TRP A 152 8.62 4.02 -5.41
N PRO A 153 7.62 4.89 -5.29
CA PRO A 153 7.83 6.32 -5.04
C PRO A 153 8.21 6.60 -3.59
N LEU A 154 9.20 5.87 -3.09
CA LEU A 154 9.67 5.89 -1.72
C LEU A 154 11.19 6.02 -1.69
N GLN A 155 11.69 6.70 -0.66
CA GLN A 155 13.12 6.78 -0.38
C GLN A 155 13.69 5.41 0.02
N ASP A 156 14.99 5.26 -0.11
CA ASP A 156 15.71 4.07 0.33
C ASP A 156 15.71 4.01 1.87
N ALA A 157 15.67 2.80 2.42
CA ALA A 157 15.78 2.55 3.86
C ALA A 157 14.85 3.44 4.72
N CYS A 158 13.59 3.62 4.29
CA CYS A 158 12.62 4.48 4.96
C CYS A 158 11.54 3.74 5.75
N ALA A 159 11.39 2.41 5.54
CA ALA A 159 10.33 1.61 6.13
C ALA A 159 10.85 0.62 7.19
N ASP A 160 10.09 0.43 8.26
CA ASP A 160 10.33 -0.59 9.27
C ASP A 160 9.58 -1.89 8.94
N LEU A 161 8.41 -1.74 8.32
CA LEU A 161 7.57 -2.85 7.90
C LEU A 161 7.04 -2.61 6.50
N VAL A 162 7.23 -3.58 5.61
CA VAL A 162 6.57 -3.64 4.30
C VAL A 162 5.58 -4.80 4.30
N THR A 163 4.37 -4.58 3.79
CA THR A 163 3.36 -5.63 3.67
C THR A 163 2.94 -5.86 2.23
N HIS A 164 2.77 -7.14 1.87
CA HIS A 164 2.13 -7.61 0.64
C HIS A 164 1.06 -8.63 1.01
N ILE A 165 -0.18 -8.21 1.11
CA ILE A 165 -1.30 -9.07 1.52
C ILE A 165 -2.19 -9.34 0.31
N PHE A 166 -2.08 -10.56 -0.24
CA PHE A 166 -2.76 -10.96 -1.49
C PHE A 166 -2.48 -10.03 -2.68
N ALA A 167 -1.29 -9.44 -2.69
CA ALA A 167 -0.84 -8.48 -3.68
C ALA A 167 0.37 -9.02 -4.47
N PRO A 168 0.64 -8.49 -5.68
CA PRO A 168 1.88 -8.75 -6.38
C PRO A 168 3.10 -8.34 -5.54
N ARG A 169 4.27 -8.92 -5.80
CA ARG A 169 5.48 -8.74 -5.00
C ARG A 169 6.64 -8.27 -5.85
N ASN A 170 7.28 -7.20 -5.39
CA ASN A 170 8.56 -6.74 -5.92
C ASN A 170 9.58 -6.76 -4.78
N SER A 171 10.27 -7.90 -4.63
CA SER A 171 11.20 -8.11 -3.52
C SER A 171 12.42 -7.18 -3.57
N ALA A 172 12.84 -6.75 -4.75
CA ALA A 172 13.94 -5.81 -4.91
C ALA A 172 13.58 -4.42 -4.36
N GLU A 173 12.38 -3.93 -4.67
CA GLU A 173 11.89 -2.66 -4.16
C GLU A 173 11.59 -2.73 -2.65
N ALA A 174 11.00 -3.85 -2.18
CA ALA A 174 10.80 -4.07 -0.76
C ALA A 174 12.14 -4.02 0.00
N ALA A 175 13.17 -4.69 -0.50
CA ALA A 175 14.50 -4.66 0.11
C ALA A 175 15.14 -3.25 0.07
N ARG A 176 14.92 -2.48 -1.00
CA ARG A 176 15.44 -1.11 -1.13
C ARG A 176 14.84 -0.17 -0.09
N VAL A 177 13.51 -0.26 0.11
CA VAL A 177 12.82 0.68 1.01
C VAL A 177 12.88 0.27 2.48
N LEU A 178 13.12 -1.00 2.78
CA LEU A 178 13.28 -1.46 4.16
C LEU A 178 14.58 -0.94 4.77
N ARG A 179 14.52 -0.48 6.01
CA ARG A 179 15.69 -0.19 6.84
C ARG A 179 16.45 -1.48 7.16
N PRO A 180 17.72 -1.40 7.48
CA PRO A 180 18.44 -2.53 8.06
C PRO A 180 17.68 -3.07 9.29
N GLY A 181 17.36 -4.36 9.28
CA GLY A 181 16.51 -4.98 10.31
C GLY A 181 15.02 -4.83 10.12
N GLY A 182 14.57 -4.11 9.09
CA GLY A 182 13.16 -3.99 8.73
C GLY A 182 12.57 -5.31 8.23
N ILE A 183 11.25 -5.45 8.32
CA ILE A 183 10.53 -6.69 8.09
C ILE A 183 9.67 -6.61 6.83
N LEU A 184 9.73 -7.65 6.01
CA LEU A 184 8.80 -7.89 4.92
C LEU A 184 7.78 -8.96 5.32
N LEU A 185 6.52 -8.58 5.48
CA LEU A 185 5.42 -9.48 5.79
C LEU A 185 4.62 -9.78 4.52
N ILE A 186 4.50 -11.07 4.20
CA ILE A 186 3.79 -11.52 3.01
C ILE A 186 2.68 -12.49 3.40
N ALA A 187 1.46 -12.23 2.94
CA ALA A 187 0.35 -13.17 3.00
C ALA A 187 -0.07 -13.58 1.59
N THR A 188 -0.07 -14.88 1.31
CA THR A 188 -0.45 -15.44 0.02
C THR A 188 -1.42 -16.59 0.18
N PRO A 189 -2.29 -16.86 -0.82
CA PRO A 189 -3.08 -18.07 -0.83
C PRO A 189 -2.16 -19.30 -0.92
N THR A 190 -2.55 -20.39 -0.29
CA THR A 190 -1.90 -21.68 -0.45
C THR A 190 -2.28 -22.31 -1.79
N GLN A 191 -1.55 -23.36 -2.22
CA GLN A 191 -1.91 -24.12 -3.41
C GLN A 191 -3.29 -24.79 -3.32
N ALA A 192 -3.80 -25.02 -2.12
CA ALA A 192 -5.12 -25.59 -1.89
C ALA A 192 -6.25 -24.54 -1.88
N HIS A 193 -5.90 -23.26 -1.98
CA HIS A 193 -6.91 -22.18 -1.99
C HIS A 193 -7.84 -22.29 -3.18
N LEU A 194 -9.15 -22.26 -2.93
CA LEU A 194 -10.22 -22.38 -3.94
C LEU A 194 -10.16 -23.67 -4.78
N ARG A 195 -9.45 -24.71 -4.32
CA ARG A 195 -9.31 -25.98 -5.08
C ARG A 195 -10.66 -26.59 -5.45
N GLU A 196 -11.62 -26.54 -4.55
CA GLU A 196 -12.99 -27.07 -4.78
C GLU A 196 -13.73 -26.25 -5.86
N LEU A 197 -13.62 -24.92 -5.82
CA LEU A 197 -14.18 -24.04 -6.83
C LEU A 197 -13.53 -24.26 -8.19
N VAL A 198 -12.21 -24.37 -8.23
CA VAL A 198 -11.46 -24.64 -9.47
C VAL A 198 -11.86 -26.00 -10.05
N ALA A 199 -11.98 -27.03 -9.23
CA ALA A 199 -12.43 -28.35 -9.67
C ALA A 199 -13.86 -28.30 -10.24
N CYS A 200 -14.76 -27.55 -9.61
CA CYS A 200 -16.13 -27.36 -10.10
C CYS A 200 -16.17 -26.64 -11.45
N LEU A 201 -15.37 -25.59 -11.64
CA LEU A 201 -15.32 -24.82 -12.88
C LEU A 201 -14.70 -25.60 -14.05
N LEU A 202 -13.70 -26.45 -13.77
CA LEU A 202 -13.09 -27.30 -14.81
C LEU A 202 -14.01 -28.43 -15.25
N TYR A 203 -14.87 -28.93 -14.36
CA TYR A 203 -15.84 -29.98 -14.71
C TYR A 203 -16.96 -29.48 -15.64
N THR A 204 -17.25 -28.20 -15.66
CA THR A 204 -18.29 -27.61 -16.53
C THR A 204 -17.78 -27.22 -17.93
N SER A 205 -16.49 -27.31 -18.21
CA SER A 205 -15.91 -26.95 -19.52
C SER A 205 -15.90 -28.09 -20.53
N ASP A 206 -16.18 -29.33 -20.12
CA ASP A 206 -16.16 -30.53 -20.98
C ASP A 206 -17.59 -31.07 -21.27
N ALA A 207 -18.65 -30.29 -21.10
CA ALA A 207 -20.03 -30.67 -21.39
C ALA A 207 -20.61 -29.91 -22.59
#